data_8c736a55efaefa0bec7056a873c06a04
#
_entry.id   8c736a55efaefa0bec7056a873c06a04
#
_cell.length_a   1.000
_cell.length_b   1.000
_cell.length_c   1.000
_cell.angle_alpha   90.00
_cell.angle_beta   90.00
_cell.angle_gamma   90.00
#
_symmetry.space_group_name_H-M   'P 1'
#
loop_
_entity.id
_entity.type
_entity.pdbx_description
1 polymer ?
#
loop_
_entity_poly.entity_id
_entity_poly.type
_entity_poly.pdbx_seq_one_letter_code
_entity_poly.pdbx_strand_id
1 'polypeptide(L)'
;LVRYYGRMGYNTKNLIGSINVDPIKNMLLKGKALTREQVATKIAETVKAAKALVNYRVVGVNSVVLNNSGAYAAQELAYALAWGAEYMTMLTEAGVANYKAANAIRFNMGIGGNYFMEIAKFRAGRMLWAKIVEAYKAPIFTTALRNAAKMNVSAETSRFNMTIFDAYVNLLRTQTETMSAAIAGVDEITVTPFDATYEQPTDFSERIARNQQLLLKEEAHFDKVVDPAAGSYYLENLTASIAAEAWKQFLAIQEQGGMY
;
A
#
# COMPACT_ATOMS: atom_id res chain seq x y z
N LEU A 1 -10.14 12.67 14.99
CA LEU A 1 -10.73 11.32 15.01
C LEU A 1 -10.88 10.79 16.45
N VAL A 2 -9.81 10.64 17.25
CA VAL A 2 -9.88 10.09 18.63
C VAL A 2 -10.90 10.83 19.48
N ARG A 3 -10.85 12.18 19.48
CA ARG A 3 -11.84 13.01 20.21
C ARG A 3 -13.26 12.87 19.69
N TYR A 4 -13.43 12.75 18.38
CA TYR A 4 -14.73 12.55 17.75
C TYR A 4 -15.34 11.22 18.17
N TYR A 5 -14.61 10.12 18.02
CA TYR A 5 -15.07 8.80 18.42
C TYR A 5 -15.37 8.71 19.92
N GLY A 6 -14.55 9.38 20.76
CA GLY A 6 -14.82 9.45 22.20
C GLY A 6 -16.12 10.17 22.52
N ARG A 7 -16.43 11.30 21.83
CA ARG A 7 -17.70 12.02 21.98
C ARG A 7 -18.93 11.22 21.54
N MET A 8 -18.75 10.40 20.48
CA MET A 8 -19.81 9.55 19.94
C MET A 8 -19.99 8.25 20.71
N GLY A 9 -19.20 7.99 21.76
CA GLY A 9 -19.30 6.79 22.59
C GLY A 9 -18.77 5.50 21.91
N TYR A 10 -18.05 5.60 20.79
CA TYR A 10 -17.49 4.44 20.13
C TYR A 10 -16.31 3.86 20.90
N ASN A 11 -16.27 2.52 21.02
CA ASN A 11 -15.08 1.84 21.52
C ASN A 11 -13.96 1.87 20.47
N THR A 12 -12.97 2.74 20.69
CA THR A 12 -11.85 2.94 19.76
C THR A 12 -11.02 1.69 19.50
N LYS A 13 -11.07 0.68 20.39
CA LYS A 13 -10.36 -0.60 20.22
C LYS A 13 -10.98 -1.49 19.13
N ASN A 14 -12.26 -1.30 18.84
CA ASN A 14 -12.97 -2.08 17.81
C ASN A 14 -12.97 -1.42 16.44
N LEU A 15 -12.48 -0.18 16.36
CA LEU A 15 -12.44 0.55 15.10
C LEU A 15 -11.22 0.15 14.28
N ILE A 16 -11.45 -0.20 13.02
CA ILE A 16 -10.41 -0.53 12.02
C ILE A 16 -10.40 0.57 10.98
N GLY A 17 -9.22 1.04 10.59
CA GLY A 17 -9.10 2.07 9.57
C GLY A 17 -7.67 2.55 9.36
N SER A 18 -7.54 3.65 8.61
CA SER A 18 -6.25 4.28 8.33
C SER A 18 -6.35 5.81 8.34
N ILE A 19 -5.22 6.49 8.56
CA ILE A 19 -5.11 7.97 8.49
C ILE A 19 -4.20 8.38 7.33
N ASN A 20 -3.31 7.52 6.89
CA ASN A 20 -2.46 7.70 5.72
C ASN A 20 -1.57 8.97 5.75
N VAL A 21 -0.91 9.24 6.90
CA VAL A 21 0.06 10.34 7.01
C VAL A 21 1.34 9.94 6.31
N ASP A 22 1.73 10.70 5.29
CA ASP A 22 2.90 10.41 4.46
C ASP A 22 3.68 11.69 4.13
N PRO A 23 4.67 12.06 4.93
CA PRO A 23 5.48 13.24 4.67
C PRO A 23 6.33 13.12 3.40
N ILE A 24 6.90 11.94 3.10
CA ILE A 24 7.75 11.71 1.91
C ILE A 24 6.93 11.91 0.63
N LYS A 25 5.70 11.34 0.54
CA LYS A 25 4.78 11.61 -0.58
C LYS A 25 4.59 13.12 -0.78
N ASN A 26 4.37 13.85 0.32
CA ASN A 26 4.14 15.28 0.23
C ASN A 26 5.37 16.04 -0.29
N MET A 27 6.58 15.57 0.06
CA MET A 27 7.83 16.12 -0.48
C MET A 27 7.94 15.87 -1.98
N LEU A 28 7.69 14.64 -2.43
CA LEU A 28 7.73 14.26 -3.85
C LEU A 28 6.74 15.07 -4.69
N LEU A 29 5.51 15.27 -4.20
CA LEU A 29 4.47 15.95 -4.96
C LEU A 29 4.55 17.49 -4.91
N LYS A 30 5.03 18.04 -3.80
CA LYS A 30 5.01 19.49 -3.56
C LYS A 30 6.40 20.14 -3.71
N GLY A 31 7.46 19.37 -3.89
CA GLY A 31 8.84 19.86 -3.98
C GLY A 31 9.32 20.56 -2.70
N LYS A 32 8.62 20.42 -1.58
CA LYS A 32 8.95 21.08 -0.32
C LYS A 32 9.71 20.11 0.57
N ALA A 33 11.03 20.27 0.62
CA ALA A 33 11.89 19.44 1.46
C ALA A 33 11.60 19.65 2.96
N LEU A 34 11.50 18.53 3.69
CA LEU A 34 11.53 18.47 5.15
C LEU A 34 12.85 17.79 5.55
N THR A 35 13.41 18.10 6.69
CA THR A 35 14.57 17.33 7.18
C THR A 35 14.12 15.94 7.65
N ARG A 36 15.05 14.97 7.67
CA ARG A 36 14.78 13.61 8.17
C ARG A 36 14.20 13.64 9.58
N GLU A 37 14.71 14.51 10.45
CA GLU A 37 14.22 14.71 11.81
C GLU A 37 12.79 15.24 11.85
N GLN A 38 12.43 16.18 10.97
CA GLN A 38 11.06 16.70 10.87
C GLN A 38 10.08 15.62 10.41
N VAL A 39 10.50 14.77 9.47
CA VAL A 39 9.71 13.61 9.03
C VAL A 39 9.53 12.63 10.19
N ALA A 40 10.63 12.24 10.86
CA ALA A 40 10.63 11.32 11.99
C ALA A 40 9.74 11.82 13.14
N THR A 41 9.87 13.09 13.51
CA THR A 41 9.04 13.72 14.55
C THR A 41 7.56 13.66 14.19
N LYS A 42 7.20 14.04 12.97
CA LYS A 42 5.82 14.07 12.51
C LYS A 42 5.15 12.69 12.54
N ILE A 43 5.83 11.65 12.06
CA ILE A 43 5.27 10.28 12.07
C ILE A 43 5.20 9.71 13.49
N ALA A 44 6.23 9.96 14.33
CA ALA A 44 6.24 9.50 15.71
C ALA A 44 5.13 10.16 16.56
N GLU A 45 4.91 11.47 16.40
CA GLU A 45 3.80 12.19 17.04
C GLU A 45 2.45 11.64 16.58
N THR A 46 2.31 11.34 15.28
CA THR A 46 1.08 10.75 14.74
C THR A 46 0.79 9.38 15.38
N VAL A 47 1.79 8.52 15.48
CA VAL A 47 1.65 7.19 16.12
C VAL A 47 1.32 7.33 17.61
N LYS A 48 1.95 8.26 18.32
CA LYS A 48 1.64 8.55 19.73
C LYS A 48 0.23 9.08 19.92
N ALA A 49 -0.22 10.01 19.07
CA ALA A 49 -1.57 10.58 19.13
C ALA A 49 -2.66 9.54 18.81
N ALA A 50 -2.35 8.57 17.97
CA ALA A 50 -3.27 7.49 17.59
C ALA A 50 -3.27 6.29 18.56
N LYS A 51 -2.58 6.36 19.71
CA LYS A 51 -2.44 5.24 20.68
C LYS A 51 -3.76 4.59 21.08
N ALA A 52 -4.86 5.35 21.10
CA ALA A 52 -6.19 4.83 21.42
C ALA A 52 -6.83 4.04 20.26
N LEU A 53 -6.33 4.18 19.03
CA LEU A 53 -6.81 3.54 17.80
C LEU A 53 -5.92 2.34 17.47
N VAL A 54 -5.99 1.29 18.28
CA VAL A 54 -5.04 0.15 18.24
C VAL A 54 -5.03 -0.61 16.92
N ASN A 55 -6.14 -0.57 16.16
CA ASN A 55 -6.29 -1.25 14.88
C ASN A 55 -6.21 -0.28 13.68
N TYR A 56 -5.72 0.94 13.91
CA TYR A 56 -5.52 1.92 12.83
C TYR A 56 -4.09 1.88 12.29
N ARG A 57 -4.00 1.95 10.96
CA ARG A 57 -2.75 2.21 10.25
C ARG A 57 -2.64 3.72 10.03
N VAL A 58 -1.64 4.36 10.61
CA VAL A 58 -1.58 5.83 10.64
C VAL A 58 -0.51 6.42 9.74
N VAL A 59 0.49 5.62 9.36
CA VAL A 59 1.58 6.01 8.47
C VAL A 59 1.39 5.34 7.12
N GLY A 60 1.35 6.13 6.05
CA GLY A 60 1.17 5.64 4.69
C GLY A 60 2.50 5.59 3.92
N VAL A 61 2.68 4.55 3.12
CA VAL A 61 3.65 4.47 2.04
C VAL A 61 2.87 4.53 0.75
N ASN A 62 2.83 5.69 0.10
CA ASN A 62 1.98 5.91 -1.08
C ASN A 62 2.79 5.77 -2.38
N SER A 63 3.31 4.58 -2.66
CA SER A 63 4.09 4.32 -3.88
C SER A 63 3.27 4.41 -5.17
N VAL A 64 1.94 4.48 -5.08
CA VAL A 64 1.06 4.75 -6.22
C VAL A 64 1.48 6.00 -7.00
N VAL A 65 2.12 6.99 -6.36
CA VAL A 65 2.63 8.17 -7.05
C VAL A 65 3.75 7.82 -8.04
N LEU A 66 4.55 6.82 -7.72
CA LEU A 66 5.62 6.31 -8.58
C LEU A 66 5.03 5.51 -9.75
N ASN A 67 4.03 4.66 -9.46
CA ASN A 67 3.29 3.92 -10.49
C ASN A 67 2.65 4.88 -11.50
N ASN A 68 1.95 5.91 -11.02
CA ASN A 68 1.34 6.95 -11.84
C ASN A 68 2.37 7.79 -12.63
N SER A 69 3.66 7.73 -12.25
CA SER A 69 4.77 8.34 -12.97
C SER A 69 5.50 7.39 -13.92
N GLY A 70 5.00 6.14 -14.07
CA GLY A 70 5.52 5.15 -14.99
C GLY A 70 6.49 4.12 -14.39
N ALA A 71 6.62 4.03 -13.07
CA ALA A 71 7.40 2.97 -12.45
C ALA A 71 6.79 1.60 -12.72
N TYR A 72 7.61 0.65 -13.18
CA TYR A 72 7.16 -0.73 -13.39
C TYR A 72 7.11 -1.53 -12.08
N ALA A 73 6.45 -2.67 -12.10
CA ALA A 73 6.08 -3.44 -10.91
C ALA A 73 7.22 -3.70 -9.91
N ALA A 74 8.38 -4.16 -10.36
CA ALA A 74 9.52 -4.42 -9.48
C ALA A 74 10.14 -3.12 -8.94
N GLN A 75 10.16 -2.06 -9.73
CA GLN A 75 10.67 -0.75 -9.33
C GLN A 75 9.76 -0.10 -8.28
N GLU A 76 8.46 -0.02 -8.52
CA GLU A 76 7.50 0.48 -7.54
C GLU A 76 7.63 -0.28 -6.21
N LEU A 77 7.72 -1.64 -6.28
CA LEU A 77 7.86 -2.47 -5.10
C LEU A 77 9.16 -2.18 -4.33
N ALA A 78 10.29 -2.06 -5.02
CA ALA A 78 11.58 -1.75 -4.41
C ALA A 78 11.55 -0.43 -3.63
N TYR A 79 11.04 0.62 -4.25
CA TYR A 79 10.90 1.93 -3.61
C TYR A 79 9.88 1.91 -2.47
N ALA A 80 8.75 1.21 -2.62
CA ALA A 80 7.77 1.06 -1.56
C ALA A 80 8.38 0.39 -0.32
N LEU A 81 9.17 -0.67 -0.51
CA LEU A 81 9.85 -1.37 0.56
C LEU A 81 10.93 -0.50 1.23
N ALA A 82 11.72 0.25 0.44
CA ALA A 82 12.70 1.19 0.97
C ALA A 82 12.05 2.31 1.79
N TRP A 83 10.94 2.83 1.30
CA TRP A 83 10.13 3.84 1.98
C TRP A 83 9.55 3.31 3.30
N GLY A 84 8.99 2.10 3.29
CA GLY A 84 8.53 1.43 4.49
C GLY A 84 9.64 1.15 5.51
N ALA A 85 10.82 0.72 5.05
CA ALA A 85 12.00 0.49 5.88
C ALA A 85 12.50 1.80 6.52
N GLU A 86 12.52 2.91 5.78
CA GLU A 86 12.89 4.22 6.31
C GLU A 86 11.93 4.65 7.43
N TYR A 87 10.62 4.50 7.24
CA TYR A 87 9.66 4.78 8.30
C TYR A 87 9.79 3.86 9.51
N MET A 88 10.10 2.58 9.29
CA MET A 88 10.42 1.65 10.39
C MET A 88 11.62 2.14 11.22
N THR A 89 12.70 2.53 10.54
CA THR A 89 13.93 3.05 11.18
C THR A 89 13.61 4.31 11.99
N MET A 90 12.98 5.31 11.37
CA MET A 90 12.61 6.56 12.03
C MET A 90 11.73 6.34 13.26
N LEU A 91 10.75 5.44 13.19
CA LEU A 91 9.85 5.15 14.31
C LEU A 91 10.57 4.42 15.45
N THR A 92 11.45 3.47 15.13
CA THR A 92 12.20 2.72 16.13
C THR A 92 13.25 3.59 16.82
N GLU A 93 13.94 4.47 16.09
CA GLU A 93 14.85 5.49 16.63
C GLU A 93 14.10 6.48 17.55
N ALA A 94 12.85 6.80 17.24
CA ALA A 94 11.98 7.62 18.09
C ALA A 94 11.41 6.86 19.32
N GLY A 95 11.84 5.62 19.56
CA GLY A 95 11.45 4.80 20.72
C GLY A 95 10.10 4.08 20.57
N VAL A 96 9.55 3.98 19.35
CA VAL A 96 8.36 3.16 19.09
C VAL A 96 8.79 1.70 18.99
N ALA A 97 8.14 0.80 19.75
CA ALA A 97 8.45 -0.63 19.68
C ALA A 97 8.22 -1.19 18.25
N ASN A 98 9.12 -2.06 17.79
CA ASN A 98 9.19 -2.56 16.41
C ASN A 98 7.84 -3.08 15.88
N TYR A 99 7.12 -3.88 16.69
CA TYR A 99 5.82 -4.41 16.31
C TYR A 99 4.75 -3.31 16.18
N LYS A 100 4.84 -2.22 16.96
CA LYS A 100 3.94 -1.07 16.87
C LYS A 100 4.28 -0.22 15.63
N ALA A 101 5.56 -0.05 15.34
CA ALA A 101 6.02 0.66 14.15
C ALA A 101 5.53 -0.05 12.88
N ALA A 102 5.74 -1.37 12.77
CA ALA A 102 5.26 -2.16 11.63
C ALA A 102 3.72 -2.14 11.51
N ASN A 103 3.00 -2.27 12.64
CA ASN A 103 1.55 -2.18 12.65
C ASN A 103 1.01 -0.78 12.30
N ALA A 104 1.78 0.28 12.45
CA ALA A 104 1.36 1.63 12.09
C ALA A 104 1.44 1.89 10.58
N ILE A 105 2.22 1.10 9.84
CA ILE A 105 2.50 1.31 8.41
C ILE A 105 1.46 0.58 7.54
N ARG A 106 1.03 1.28 6.49
CA ARG A 106 0.20 0.78 5.41
C ARG A 106 0.82 1.16 4.07
N PHE A 107 0.76 0.25 3.13
CA PHE A 107 1.21 0.48 1.75
C PHE A 107 0.00 0.80 0.86
N ASN A 108 0.11 1.85 0.06
CA ASN A 108 -0.83 2.18 -0.99
C ASN A 108 -0.06 2.14 -2.33
N MET A 109 -0.30 1.09 -3.11
CA MET A 109 0.44 0.76 -4.32
C MET A 109 -0.46 0.87 -5.54
N GLY A 110 0.12 1.22 -6.69
CA GLY A 110 -0.62 1.27 -7.95
C GLY A 110 -0.99 -0.13 -8.46
N ILE A 111 -2.01 -0.20 -9.29
CA ILE A 111 -2.33 -1.38 -10.11
C ILE A 111 -2.36 -0.91 -11.56
N GLY A 112 -1.45 -1.45 -12.37
CA GLY A 112 -1.40 -1.19 -13.82
C GLY A 112 -2.08 -2.28 -14.64
N GLY A 113 -2.03 -2.11 -15.95
CA GLY A 113 -2.70 -3.01 -16.90
C GLY A 113 -2.02 -4.37 -17.09
N ASN A 114 -0.83 -4.62 -16.49
CA ASN A 114 -0.14 -5.90 -16.65
C ASN A 114 -0.60 -6.92 -15.61
N TYR A 115 -1.71 -7.56 -15.89
CA TYR A 115 -2.54 -8.36 -14.99
C TYR A 115 -1.76 -9.32 -14.08
N PHE A 116 -0.95 -10.20 -14.65
CA PHE A 116 -0.23 -11.22 -13.89
C PHE A 116 0.98 -10.65 -13.14
N MET A 117 1.63 -9.63 -13.70
CA MET A 117 2.72 -8.91 -13.03
C MET A 117 2.23 -8.23 -11.76
N GLU A 118 1.03 -7.64 -11.79
CA GLU A 118 0.44 -6.98 -10.64
C GLU A 118 0.09 -7.99 -9.54
N ILE A 119 -0.51 -9.13 -9.87
CA ILE A 119 -0.75 -10.22 -8.90
C ILE A 119 0.57 -10.64 -8.24
N ALA A 120 1.60 -10.88 -9.04
CA ALA A 120 2.90 -11.32 -8.56
C ALA A 120 3.61 -10.25 -7.70
N LYS A 121 3.45 -8.95 -8.03
CA LYS A 121 3.98 -7.82 -7.25
C LYS A 121 3.49 -7.84 -5.80
N PHE A 122 2.18 -7.98 -5.59
CA PHE A 122 1.62 -8.00 -4.23
C PHE A 122 2.01 -9.26 -3.45
N ARG A 123 2.12 -10.41 -4.12
CA ARG A 123 2.62 -11.65 -3.50
C ARG A 123 4.08 -11.50 -3.08
N ALA A 124 4.95 -10.99 -3.96
CA ALA A 124 6.34 -10.68 -3.67
C ALA A 124 6.49 -9.64 -2.55
N GLY A 125 5.66 -8.59 -2.57
CA GLY A 125 5.67 -7.52 -1.57
C GLY A 125 5.44 -8.04 -0.15
N ARG A 126 4.45 -8.90 0.05
CA ARG A 126 4.18 -9.51 1.37
C ARG A 126 5.37 -10.32 1.89
N MET A 127 5.99 -11.11 1.01
CA MET A 127 7.15 -11.92 1.38
C MET A 127 8.35 -11.05 1.75
N LEU A 128 8.66 -10.05 0.95
CA LEU A 128 9.82 -9.17 1.18
C LEU A 128 9.62 -8.26 2.39
N TRP A 129 8.42 -7.71 2.58
CA TRP A 129 8.10 -6.92 3.76
C TRP A 129 8.26 -7.71 5.06
N ALA A 130 7.79 -8.95 5.07
CA ALA A 130 7.97 -9.82 6.23
C ALA A 130 9.45 -10.01 6.58
N LYS A 131 10.33 -10.20 5.58
CA LYS A 131 11.79 -10.28 5.77
C LYS A 131 12.38 -9.00 6.32
N ILE A 132 11.93 -7.84 5.84
CA ILE A 132 12.39 -6.53 6.33
C ILE A 132 12.00 -6.36 7.80
N VAL A 133 10.73 -6.59 8.17
CA VAL A 133 10.27 -6.49 9.55
C VAL A 133 11.00 -7.46 10.47
N GLU A 134 11.31 -8.66 9.97
CA GLU A 134 12.11 -9.67 10.68
C GLU A 134 13.53 -9.20 11.01
N ALA A 135 14.13 -8.37 10.16
CA ALA A 135 15.46 -7.80 10.39
C ALA A 135 15.50 -6.79 11.56
N TYR A 136 14.39 -6.17 11.91
CA TYR A 136 14.27 -5.30 13.10
C TYR A 136 14.07 -6.09 14.40
N LYS A 137 14.76 -7.20 14.55
CA LYS A 137 14.60 -8.13 15.70
C LYS A 137 14.71 -7.41 17.04
N ALA A 138 13.66 -7.54 17.89
CA ALA A 138 13.84 -7.61 19.32
C ALA A 138 14.55 -8.94 19.66
N PRO A 139 15.20 -9.08 20.84
CA PRO A 139 15.94 -10.31 21.20
C PRO A 139 15.12 -11.59 21.10
N ILE A 140 13.79 -11.50 21.04
CA ILE A 140 12.86 -12.62 20.91
C ILE A 140 11.84 -12.28 19.83
N PHE A 141 11.72 -13.14 18.80
CA PHE A 141 10.70 -13.06 17.77
C PHE A 141 9.33 -13.41 18.36
N THR A 142 8.62 -12.40 18.84
CA THR A 142 7.33 -12.56 19.49
C THR A 142 6.18 -12.79 18.47
N THR A 143 5.10 -13.43 18.90
CA THR A 143 3.85 -13.54 18.11
C THR A 143 3.35 -12.16 17.65
N ALA A 144 3.53 -11.13 18.48
CA ALA A 144 3.17 -9.76 18.13
C ALA A 144 3.97 -9.22 16.93
N LEU A 145 5.27 -9.47 16.86
CA LEU A 145 6.11 -9.07 15.72
C LEU A 145 5.77 -9.89 14.47
N ARG A 146 5.51 -11.18 14.61
CA ARG A 146 5.07 -12.05 13.51
C ARG A 146 3.76 -11.57 12.89
N ASN A 147 2.80 -11.17 13.69
CA ASN A 147 1.55 -10.60 13.20
C ASN A 147 1.76 -9.22 12.56
N ALA A 148 2.66 -8.41 13.10
CA ALA A 148 3.01 -7.11 12.57
C ALA A 148 3.79 -7.18 11.23
N ALA A 149 4.45 -8.30 10.96
CA ALA A 149 5.15 -8.55 9.70
C ALA A 149 4.19 -8.78 8.50
N LYS A 150 2.89 -8.98 8.76
CA LYS A 150 1.88 -9.04 7.71
C LYS A 150 1.73 -7.67 7.08
N MET A 151 2.09 -7.57 5.80
CA MET A 151 1.95 -6.34 5.04
C MET A 151 0.47 -5.95 4.92
N ASN A 152 0.11 -4.76 5.40
CA ASN A 152 -1.21 -4.20 5.12
C ASN A 152 -1.10 -3.37 3.84
N VAL A 153 -1.88 -3.75 2.82
CA VAL A 153 -1.75 -3.17 1.49
C VAL A 153 -3.09 -2.77 0.89
N SER A 154 -3.14 -1.54 0.42
CA SER A 154 -4.20 -0.98 -0.39
C SER A 154 -3.71 -0.87 -1.83
N ALA A 155 -4.58 -1.11 -2.78
CA ALA A 155 -4.31 -0.91 -4.20
C ALA A 155 -5.16 0.23 -4.76
N GLU A 156 -4.58 1.02 -5.65
CA GLU A 156 -5.28 2.06 -6.41
C GLU A 156 -5.05 1.83 -7.90
N THR A 157 -6.11 1.83 -8.71
CA THR A 157 -5.99 1.65 -10.15
C THR A 157 -5.17 2.78 -10.77
N SER A 158 -4.26 2.42 -11.67
CA SER A 158 -3.26 3.33 -12.24
C SER A 158 -3.88 4.37 -13.14
N ARG A 159 -3.41 5.61 -13.03
CA ARG A 159 -3.74 6.68 -13.97
C ARG A 159 -2.78 6.74 -15.16
N PHE A 160 -1.65 6.04 -15.06
CA PHE A 160 -0.60 6.08 -16.08
C PHE A 160 -1.06 5.52 -17.42
N ASN A 161 -1.88 4.49 -17.39
CA ASN A 161 -2.41 3.81 -18.59
C ASN A 161 -3.80 4.30 -19.04
N MET A 162 -4.39 5.27 -18.33
CA MET A 162 -5.65 5.88 -18.75
C MET A 162 -5.44 6.82 -19.93
N THR A 163 -6.45 6.95 -20.78
CA THR A 163 -6.44 7.83 -21.94
C THR A 163 -7.65 8.77 -21.95
N ILE A 164 -7.47 9.92 -22.59
CA ILE A 164 -8.57 10.86 -22.90
C ILE A 164 -9.28 10.49 -24.18
N PHE A 165 -8.65 9.68 -25.05
CA PHE A 165 -9.24 9.19 -26.28
C PHE A 165 -10.08 7.97 -25.96
N ASP A 166 -11.36 7.99 -26.36
CA ASP A 166 -12.34 6.96 -26.04
C ASP A 166 -12.32 6.62 -24.53
N ALA A 167 -12.61 7.65 -23.73
CA ALA A 167 -12.42 7.60 -22.28
C ALA A 167 -13.25 6.51 -21.59
N TYR A 168 -14.37 6.07 -22.17
CA TYR A 168 -15.16 4.95 -21.63
C TYR A 168 -14.39 3.63 -21.62
N VAL A 169 -13.39 3.44 -22.47
CA VAL A 169 -12.52 2.26 -22.43
C VAL A 169 -11.70 2.19 -21.13
N ASN A 170 -11.52 3.32 -20.42
CA ASN A 170 -10.92 3.30 -19.08
C ASN A 170 -11.73 2.45 -18.08
N LEU A 171 -13.04 2.28 -18.27
CA LEU A 171 -13.86 1.37 -17.46
C LEU A 171 -13.37 -0.08 -17.57
N LEU A 172 -12.99 -0.51 -18.76
CA LEU A 172 -12.47 -1.87 -19.00
C LEU A 172 -11.09 -2.03 -18.39
N ARG A 173 -10.24 -0.99 -18.48
CA ARG A 173 -8.92 -0.98 -17.86
C ARG A 173 -9.02 -1.12 -16.35
N THR A 174 -9.77 -0.21 -15.71
CA THR A 174 -9.93 -0.23 -14.25
C THR A 174 -10.63 -1.49 -13.75
N GLN A 175 -11.52 -2.12 -14.53
CA GLN A 175 -12.13 -3.39 -14.19
C GLN A 175 -11.08 -4.51 -14.12
N THR A 176 -10.22 -4.66 -15.13
CA THR A 176 -9.17 -5.70 -15.13
C THR A 176 -8.10 -5.44 -14.08
N GLU A 177 -7.75 -4.19 -13.81
CA GLU A 177 -6.85 -3.79 -12.71
C GLU A 177 -7.46 -4.17 -11.35
N THR A 178 -8.73 -3.85 -11.14
CA THR A 178 -9.46 -4.21 -9.91
C THR A 178 -9.54 -5.73 -9.71
N MET A 179 -9.72 -6.49 -10.79
CA MET A 179 -9.69 -7.96 -10.75
C MET A 179 -8.32 -8.48 -10.30
N SER A 180 -7.22 -7.95 -10.86
CA SER A 180 -5.88 -8.38 -10.48
C SER A 180 -5.57 -8.06 -9.02
N ALA A 181 -6.02 -6.90 -8.51
CA ALA A 181 -5.91 -6.52 -7.11
C ALA A 181 -6.69 -7.47 -6.19
N ALA A 182 -7.93 -7.82 -6.57
CA ALA A 182 -8.76 -8.74 -5.80
C ALA A 182 -8.16 -10.14 -5.72
N ILE A 183 -7.67 -10.68 -6.85
CA ILE A 183 -6.96 -11.98 -6.90
C ILE A 183 -5.67 -11.95 -6.09
N ALA A 184 -4.95 -10.82 -6.14
CA ALA A 184 -3.76 -10.62 -5.31
C ALA A 184 -4.08 -10.52 -3.81
N GLY A 185 -5.35 -10.43 -3.42
CA GLY A 185 -5.80 -10.42 -2.03
C GLY A 185 -5.35 -9.17 -1.27
N VAL A 186 -5.44 -7.99 -1.88
CA VAL A 186 -5.17 -6.73 -1.18
C VAL A 186 -6.25 -6.43 -0.14
N ASP A 187 -5.92 -5.66 0.90
CA ASP A 187 -6.85 -5.36 2.00
C ASP A 187 -7.93 -4.34 1.59
N GLU A 188 -7.59 -3.42 0.69
CA GLU A 188 -8.51 -2.40 0.16
C GLU A 188 -8.20 -2.10 -1.29
N ILE A 189 -9.22 -1.68 -2.03
CA ILE A 189 -9.08 -1.26 -3.43
C ILE A 189 -9.74 0.10 -3.61
N THR A 190 -9.04 1.01 -4.26
CA THR A 190 -9.58 2.28 -4.75
C THR A 190 -9.60 2.25 -6.27
N VAL A 191 -10.79 2.37 -6.85
CA VAL A 191 -10.96 2.43 -8.30
C VAL A 191 -11.05 3.88 -8.74
N THR A 192 -10.16 4.29 -9.62
CA THR A 192 -10.18 5.63 -10.21
C THR A 192 -11.33 5.73 -11.21
N PRO A 193 -12.23 6.72 -11.12
CA PRO A 193 -13.27 6.96 -12.09
C PRO A 193 -12.70 7.16 -13.51
N PHE A 194 -13.42 6.72 -14.53
CA PHE A 194 -12.94 6.69 -15.92
C PHE A 194 -12.66 8.08 -16.51
N ASP A 195 -13.31 9.12 -15.96
CA ASP A 195 -13.23 10.51 -16.38
C ASP A 195 -12.13 11.31 -15.64
N ALA A 196 -11.51 10.74 -14.61
CA ALA A 196 -10.56 11.42 -13.73
C ALA A 196 -9.28 11.98 -14.41
N THR A 197 -9.05 11.64 -15.69
CA THR A 197 -7.91 12.13 -16.46
C THR A 197 -8.18 13.44 -17.20
N TYR A 198 -9.43 13.83 -17.38
CA TYR A 198 -9.79 15.00 -18.18
C TYR A 198 -10.81 15.92 -17.51
N GLU A 199 -11.53 15.45 -16.50
CA GLU A 199 -12.48 16.26 -15.74
C GLU A 199 -12.58 15.84 -14.28
N GLN A 200 -13.30 16.60 -13.48
CA GLN A 200 -13.63 16.20 -12.12
C GLN A 200 -14.64 15.04 -12.18
N PRO A 201 -14.43 13.96 -11.45
CA PRO A 201 -15.36 12.84 -11.40
C PRO A 201 -16.78 13.29 -11.05
N THR A 202 -17.73 12.70 -11.75
CA THR A 202 -19.16 12.92 -11.53
C THR A 202 -19.75 11.85 -10.61
N ASP A 203 -20.94 12.10 -10.05
CA ASP A 203 -21.66 11.08 -9.25
C ASP A 203 -21.89 9.78 -10.05
N PHE A 204 -22.01 9.90 -11.37
CA PHE A 204 -22.14 8.74 -12.25
C PHE A 204 -20.85 7.95 -12.33
N SER A 205 -19.74 8.59 -12.65
CA SER A 205 -18.45 7.92 -12.81
C SER A 205 -17.94 7.32 -11.48
N GLU A 206 -18.13 8.02 -10.35
CA GLU A 206 -17.82 7.50 -9.02
C GLU A 206 -18.69 6.28 -8.65
N ARG A 207 -19.98 6.31 -9.01
CA ARG A 207 -20.88 5.17 -8.81
C ARG A 207 -20.43 3.96 -9.60
N ILE A 208 -20.04 4.14 -10.87
CA ILE A 208 -19.54 3.04 -11.70
C ILE A 208 -18.25 2.47 -11.13
N ALA A 209 -17.29 3.31 -10.74
CA ALA A 209 -16.04 2.89 -10.12
C ALA A 209 -16.27 2.04 -8.86
N ARG A 210 -17.22 2.44 -8.02
CA ARG A 210 -17.63 1.64 -6.84
C ARG A 210 -18.31 0.34 -7.22
N ASN A 211 -19.19 0.36 -8.23
CA ASN A 211 -19.97 -0.80 -8.64
C ASN A 211 -19.09 -1.89 -9.28
N GLN A 212 -17.94 -1.55 -9.89
CA GLN A 212 -16.97 -2.54 -10.36
C GLN A 212 -16.54 -3.50 -9.23
N GLN A 213 -16.29 -2.98 -8.03
CA GLN A 213 -15.92 -3.81 -6.87
C GLN A 213 -17.09 -4.67 -6.37
N LEU A 214 -18.32 -4.12 -6.38
CA LEU A 214 -19.52 -4.87 -6.01
C LEU A 214 -19.78 -6.02 -6.98
N LEU A 215 -19.55 -5.80 -8.27
CA LEU A 215 -19.69 -6.81 -9.32
C LEU A 215 -18.71 -7.97 -9.10
N LEU A 216 -17.44 -7.66 -8.80
CA LEU A 216 -16.44 -8.68 -8.48
C LEU A 216 -16.77 -9.47 -7.21
N LYS A 217 -17.38 -8.84 -6.22
CA LYS A 217 -17.75 -9.50 -4.97
C LYS A 217 -19.03 -10.31 -5.10
N GLU A 218 -20.13 -9.69 -5.58
CA GLU A 218 -21.47 -10.27 -5.49
C GLU A 218 -21.79 -11.19 -6.68
N GLU A 219 -21.22 -10.94 -7.87
CA GLU A 219 -21.47 -11.73 -9.08
C GLU A 219 -20.32 -12.67 -9.42
N ALA A 220 -19.07 -12.16 -9.38
CA ALA A 220 -17.89 -12.97 -9.70
C ALA A 220 -17.32 -13.73 -8.48
N HIS A 221 -17.80 -13.45 -7.28
CA HIS A 221 -17.47 -14.15 -6.03
C HIS A 221 -15.97 -14.23 -5.69
N PHE A 222 -15.21 -13.18 -6.00
CA PHE A 222 -13.77 -13.12 -5.75
C PHE A 222 -13.41 -13.08 -4.25
N ASP A 223 -14.39 -12.80 -3.39
CA ASP A 223 -14.26 -12.84 -1.93
C ASP A 223 -14.34 -14.25 -1.32
N LYS A 224 -14.63 -15.29 -2.13
CA LYS A 224 -14.81 -16.68 -1.64
C LYS A 224 -13.54 -17.52 -1.65
N VAL A 225 -12.47 -17.03 -2.26
CA VAL A 225 -11.21 -17.76 -2.41
C VAL A 225 -10.04 -16.94 -1.88
N VAL A 226 -9.05 -17.63 -1.31
CA VAL A 226 -7.81 -17.00 -0.81
C VAL A 226 -6.67 -17.47 -1.70
N ASP A 227 -5.90 -16.49 -2.23
CA ASP A 227 -4.76 -16.71 -3.12
C ASP A 227 -5.03 -17.75 -4.25
N PRO A 228 -6.03 -17.50 -5.12
CA PRO A 228 -6.36 -18.43 -6.20
C PRO A 228 -5.22 -18.59 -7.23
N ALA A 229 -4.22 -17.72 -7.16
CA ALA A 229 -3.02 -17.76 -7.98
C ALA A 229 -1.97 -18.77 -7.48
N ALA A 230 -2.11 -19.26 -6.24
CA ALA A 230 -1.17 -20.18 -5.64
C ALA A 230 -1.08 -21.50 -6.42
N GLY A 231 0.15 -21.98 -6.62
CA GLY A 231 0.44 -23.22 -7.34
C GLY A 231 0.45 -23.09 -8.88
N SER A 232 0.11 -21.93 -9.44
CA SER A 232 0.33 -21.64 -10.85
C SER A 232 1.83 -21.51 -11.12
N TYR A 233 2.42 -22.43 -11.91
CA TYR A 233 3.85 -22.40 -12.23
C TYR A 233 4.30 -21.03 -12.77
N TYR A 234 3.50 -20.43 -13.62
CA TYR A 234 3.79 -19.11 -14.20
C TYR A 234 3.82 -18.04 -13.11
N LEU A 235 2.79 -17.95 -12.25
CA LEU A 235 2.69 -16.94 -11.21
C LEU A 235 3.70 -17.15 -10.09
N GLU A 236 4.02 -18.38 -9.72
CA GLU A 236 5.07 -18.65 -8.74
C GLU A 236 6.45 -18.20 -9.26
N ASN A 237 6.80 -18.53 -10.50
CA ASN A 237 8.05 -18.10 -11.12
C ASN A 237 8.10 -16.58 -11.28
N LEU A 238 7.01 -15.96 -11.70
CA LEU A 238 6.92 -14.51 -11.86
C LEU A 238 7.04 -13.79 -10.51
N THR A 239 6.41 -14.32 -9.46
CA THR A 239 6.54 -13.82 -8.09
C THR A 239 7.98 -13.86 -7.61
N ALA A 240 8.67 -14.99 -7.83
CA ALA A 240 10.07 -15.14 -7.45
C ALA A 240 10.99 -14.17 -8.22
N SER A 241 10.76 -14.00 -9.52
CA SER A 241 11.54 -13.09 -10.37
C SER A 241 11.34 -11.63 -9.98
N ILE A 242 10.10 -11.21 -9.74
CA ILE A 242 9.79 -9.84 -9.27
C ILE A 242 10.40 -9.62 -7.88
N ALA A 243 10.32 -10.61 -6.99
CA ALA A 243 10.90 -10.51 -5.66
C ALA A 243 12.43 -10.35 -5.73
N ALA A 244 13.10 -11.11 -6.57
CA ALA A 244 14.56 -11.04 -6.75
C ALA A 244 14.98 -9.67 -7.30
N GLU A 245 14.31 -9.16 -8.33
CA GLU A 245 14.63 -7.87 -8.94
C GLU A 245 14.30 -6.71 -7.99
N ALA A 246 13.15 -6.73 -7.34
CA ALA A 246 12.79 -5.71 -6.35
C ALA A 246 13.74 -5.71 -5.16
N TRP A 247 14.19 -6.88 -4.69
CA TRP A 247 15.17 -6.97 -3.60
C TRP A 247 16.52 -6.40 -3.99
N LYS A 248 17.00 -6.70 -5.19
CA LYS A 248 18.24 -6.12 -5.73
C LYS A 248 18.18 -4.60 -5.77
N GLN A 249 17.08 -4.04 -6.30
CA GLN A 249 16.89 -2.59 -6.34
C GLN A 249 16.74 -1.99 -4.94
N PHE A 250 16.02 -2.64 -4.03
CA PHE A 250 15.92 -2.24 -2.63
C PHE A 250 17.30 -2.13 -1.97
N LEU A 251 18.17 -3.12 -2.14
CA LEU A 251 19.53 -3.08 -1.59
C LEU A 251 20.33 -1.91 -2.18
N ALA A 252 20.26 -1.67 -3.48
CA ALA A 252 20.93 -0.54 -4.12
C ALA A 252 20.43 0.82 -3.58
N ILE A 253 19.15 0.96 -3.29
CA ILE A 253 18.58 2.16 -2.65
C ILE A 253 19.15 2.30 -1.21
N GLN A 254 19.23 1.20 -0.45
CA GLN A 254 19.77 1.24 0.92
C GLN A 254 21.26 1.61 0.94
N GLU A 255 22.06 1.12 -0.01
CA GLU A 255 23.48 1.49 -0.16
C GLU A 255 23.68 2.97 -0.47
N GLN A 256 22.71 3.63 -1.12
CA GLN A 256 22.73 5.05 -1.41
C GLN A 256 22.23 5.94 -0.24
N GLY A 257 21.86 5.34 0.88
CA GLY A 257 21.40 6.06 2.07
C GLY A 257 19.90 5.90 2.37
N GLY A 258 19.19 5.08 1.62
CA GLY A 258 17.76 4.80 1.81
C GLY A 258 16.83 5.69 0.97
N MET A 259 15.59 5.80 1.39
CA MET A 259 14.56 6.52 0.63
C MET A 259 14.53 8.03 0.92
N TYR A 260 15.34 8.50 1.85
CA TYR A 260 15.37 9.90 2.25
C TYR A 260 16.55 10.67 1.64
#